data_1a596e81c8b49271a7449c81b6f456f9
#
_entry.id   1a596e81c8b49271a7449c81b6f456f9
#
_cell.length_a   1.000
_cell.length_b   1.000
_cell.length_c   1.000
_cell.angle_alpha   90.00
_cell.angle_beta   90.00
_cell.angle_gamma   90.00
#
_symmetry.space_group_name_H-M   'P 1'
#
loop_
_entity.id
_entity.type
_entity.pdbx_description
1 polymer ?
#
loop_
_entity_poly.entity_id
_entity_poly.type
_entity_poly.pdbx_seq_one_letter_code
_entity_poly.pdbx_strand_id
1 'polypeptide(L)'
;PAGNTSLPGTGTVSADITAPVVALDDVLTNDSTPALTGTVNDPTATVVVNVDGVDYPAVNNGDGTWTLADNTLPTLADGPHTITVTATDAAGNVGNDTAVVTIDTVAPNAPVLDPINATDPVTGTAEAGSTVTVTYPDGTTATVVAGTDGSWSVPNPGNLVDGDTVTATATDPAGNTSLPGTGTVSADITAPVVALDDVLTNDSTPALTGTVNDPTATVVVNVDGVDYPAVNNGDGTWTLADNTLPTLADGPHTITVTATDAAGNVGNDTAVVTIDT
;
A
#
# COMPACT_ATOMS: atom_id res chain seq x y z
N PRO A 1 -13.40 -57.78 -74.45
CA PRO A 1 -13.43 -57.28 -73.07
C PRO A 1 -14.19 -55.99 -73.04
N ALA A 2 -15.35 -55.98 -72.39
CA ALA A 2 -16.15 -54.81 -72.18
C ALA A 2 -15.44 -53.90 -71.12
N GLY A 3 -14.99 -52.75 -71.58
CA GLY A 3 -14.37 -51.76 -70.69
C GLY A 3 -15.45 -51.11 -69.83
N ASN A 4 -15.61 -51.56 -68.60
CA ASN A 4 -16.45 -50.90 -67.61
C ASN A 4 -15.65 -49.77 -67.00
N THR A 5 -15.99 -48.51 -67.34
CA THR A 5 -15.48 -47.33 -66.69
C THR A 5 -16.34 -47.00 -65.46
N SER A 6 -15.70 -46.79 -64.32
CA SER A 6 -16.39 -46.27 -63.13
C SER A 6 -16.85 -44.83 -63.37
N LEU A 7 -17.94 -44.46 -62.69
CA LEU A 7 -18.38 -43.05 -62.67
C LEU A 7 -17.30 -42.18 -61.95
N PRO A 8 -17.07 -40.96 -62.42
CA PRO A 8 -16.11 -40.08 -61.76
C PRO A 8 -16.65 -39.75 -60.35
N GLY A 9 -15.78 -39.92 -59.37
CA GLY A 9 -16.05 -39.38 -58.02
C GLY A 9 -16.01 -37.86 -58.04
N THR A 10 -17.06 -37.19 -57.53
CA THR A 10 -17.08 -35.75 -57.35
C THR A 10 -16.81 -35.44 -55.89
N GLY A 11 -15.80 -34.66 -55.61
CA GLY A 11 -15.51 -34.09 -54.31
C GLY A 11 -15.76 -32.56 -54.39
N THR A 12 -16.39 -32.00 -53.35
CA THR A 12 -16.45 -30.55 -53.16
C THR A 12 -15.25 -30.07 -52.42
N VAL A 13 -14.53 -29.10 -52.94
CA VAL A 13 -13.48 -28.40 -52.22
C VAL A 13 -14.15 -27.25 -51.49
N SER A 14 -14.12 -27.28 -50.15
CA SER A 14 -14.48 -26.16 -49.30
C SER A 14 -13.18 -25.51 -48.79
N ALA A 15 -12.97 -24.24 -49.10
CA ALA A 15 -11.87 -23.48 -48.52
C ALA A 15 -12.31 -22.93 -47.16
N ASP A 16 -11.62 -23.33 -46.10
CA ASP A 16 -11.73 -22.68 -44.79
C ASP A 16 -10.79 -21.45 -44.81
N ILE A 17 -11.39 -20.27 -44.61
CA ILE A 17 -10.70 -18.98 -44.57
C ILE A 17 -10.93 -18.24 -43.22
N THR A 18 -11.48 -18.92 -42.22
CA THR A 18 -11.82 -18.33 -40.94
C THR A 18 -10.72 -18.62 -39.93
N ALA A 19 -9.99 -17.58 -39.53
CA ALA A 19 -8.94 -17.73 -38.53
C ALA A 19 -9.55 -18.01 -37.13
N PRO A 20 -8.89 -18.80 -36.28
CA PRO A 20 -9.24 -18.94 -34.89
C PRO A 20 -9.19 -17.59 -34.16
N VAL A 21 -10.04 -17.43 -33.17
CA VAL A 21 -9.95 -16.32 -32.20
C VAL A 21 -9.22 -16.86 -30.97
N VAL A 22 -8.11 -16.23 -30.63
CA VAL A 22 -7.32 -16.54 -29.44
C VAL A 22 -7.19 -15.29 -28.59
N ALA A 23 -7.14 -15.41 -27.27
CA ALA A 23 -6.96 -14.29 -26.35
C ALA A 23 -6.07 -14.65 -25.17
N LEU A 24 -5.35 -13.63 -24.68
CA LEU A 24 -4.52 -13.63 -23.47
C LEU A 24 -4.71 -12.29 -22.78
N ASP A 25 -5.01 -12.29 -21.49
CA ASP A 25 -5.11 -11.07 -20.68
C ASP A 25 -3.74 -10.63 -20.14
N ASP A 26 -3.63 -9.35 -19.79
CA ASP A 26 -2.45 -8.82 -19.10
C ASP A 26 -2.27 -9.51 -17.74
N VAL A 27 -1.03 -9.79 -17.37
CA VAL A 27 -0.66 -10.47 -16.12
C VAL A 27 0.34 -9.63 -15.35
N LEU A 28 0.13 -9.49 -14.02
CA LEU A 28 1.10 -8.98 -13.07
C LEU A 28 1.39 -10.08 -12.05
N THR A 29 2.67 -10.46 -11.88
CA THR A 29 3.05 -11.58 -11.03
C THR A 29 4.48 -11.45 -10.51
N ASN A 30 4.72 -12.06 -9.35
CA ASN A 30 6.07 -12.23 -8.79
C ASN A 30 6.75 -13.54 -9.25
N ASP A 31 6.06 -14.33 -10.04
CA ASP A 31 6.66 -15.52 -10.64
C ASP A 31 7.41 -15.14 -11.92
N SER A 32 8.72 -15.35 -11.95
CA SER A 32 9.57 -15.06 -13.11
C SER A 32 9.48 -16.07 -14.24
N THR A 33 8.75 -17.17 -14.05
CA THR A 33 8.53 -18.25 -15.04
C THR A 33 7.06 -18.65 -15.14
N PRO A 34 6.12 -17.68 -15.23
CA PRO A 34 4.71 -17.89 -14.95
C PRO A 34 4.04 -18.87 -15.92
N ALA A 35 3.05 -19.60 -15.43
CA ALA A 35 2.07 -20.23 -16.28
C ALA A 35 1.23 -19.16 -16.99
N LEU A 36 0.94 -19.37 -18.28
CA LEU A 36 0.04 -18.50 -19.04
C LEU A 36 -1.19 -19.30 -19.50
N THR A 37 -2.34 -18.65 -19.43
CA THR A 37 -3.62 -19.25 -19.82
C THR A 37 -4.45 -18.23 -20.59
N GLY A 38 -5.30 -18.71 -21.47
CA GLY A 38 -6.21 -17.85 -22.20
C GLY A 38 -7.30 -18.66 -22.91
N THR A 39 -7.98 -18.03 -23.86
CA THR A 39 -9.08 -18.65 -24.59
C THR A 39 -8.70 -18.91 -26.04
N VAL A 40 -9.29 -19.95 -26.65
CA VAL A 40 -9.21 -20.24 -28.07
C VAL A 40 -10.53 -20.89 -28.52
N ASN A 41 -11.17 -20.35 -29.55
CA ASN A 41 -12.49 -20.81 -30.00
C ASN A 41 -12.45 -22.07 -30.87
N ASP A 42 -11.28 -22.44 -31.42
CA ASP A 42 -11.10 -23.67 -32.20
C ASP A 42 -10.41 -24.74 -31.33
N PRO A 43 -11.11 -25.85 -30.98
CA PRO A 43 -10.57 -26.89 -30.13
C PRO A 43 -9.43 -27.70 -30.78
N THR A 44 -9.20 -27.51 -32.10
CA THR A 44 -8.17 -28.23 -32.86
C THR A 44 -6.99 -27.36 -33.28
N ALA A 45 -7.07 -26.04 -33.08
CA ALA A 45 -6.00 -25.13 -33.42
C ALA A 45 -4.72 -25.39 -32.62
N THR A 46 -3.59 -25.25 -33.29
CA THR A 46 -2.28 -25.25 -32.64
C THR A 46 -2.05 -23.88 -32.02
N VAL A 47 -1.69 -23.82 -30.73
CA VAL A 47 -1.44 -22.57 -29.98
C VAL A 47 0.05 -22.46 -29.69
N VAL A 48 0.61 -21.29 -29.98
CA VAL A 48 2.01 -20.93 -29.73
C VAL A 48 2.07 -19.58 -29.03
N VAL A 49 2.87 -19.50 -27.97
CA VAL A 49 3.17 -18.27 -27.23
C VAL A 49 4.57 -17.82 -27.61
N ASN A 50 4.71 -16.59 -28.07
CA ASN A 50 6.01 -15.96 -28.36
C ASN A 50 6.36 -14.98 -27.25
N VAL A 51 7.53 -15.15 -26.65
CA VAL A 51 8.12 -14.26 -25.63
C VAL A 51 9.51 -13.86 -26.10
N ASP A 52 9.74 -12.56 -26.24
CA ASP A 52 11.04 -12.00 -26.65
C ASP A 52 11.62 -12.63 -27.94
N GLY A 53 10.72 -13.01 -28.87
CA GLY A 53 11.10 -13.60 -30.17
C GLY A 53 11.34 -15.12 -30.14
N VAL A 54 11.07 -15.79 -29.02
CA VAL A 54 11.17 -17.26 -28.90
C VAL A 54 9.77 -17.87 -28.78
N ASP A 55 9.51 -18.92 -29.55
CA ASP A 55 8.23 -19.61 -29.60
C ASP A 55 8.17 -20.77 -28.59
N TYR A 56 7.08 -20.82 -27.83
CA TYR A 56 6.77 -21.86 -26.86
C TYR A 56 5.42 -22.50 -27.20
N PRO A 57 5.38 -23.81 -27.56
CA PRO A 57 4.11 -24.46 -27.82
C PRO A 57 3.26 -24.57 -26.56
N ALA A 58 2.03 -24.09 -26.66
CA ALA A 58 1.03 -24.19 -25.62
C ALA A 58 0.03 -25.34 -25.88
N VAL A 59 -0.60 -25.82 -24.82
CA VAL A 59 -1.62 -26.86 -24.91
C VAL A 59 -2.99 -26.22 -25.15
N ASN A 60 -3.62 -26.56 -26.29
CA ASN A 60 -5.04 -26.31 -26.49
C ASN A 60 -5.82 -27.40 -25.73
N ASN A 61 -6.61 -27.02 -24.73
CA ASN A 61 -7.31 -27.96 -23.85
C ASN A 61 -8.56 -28.57 -24.50
N GLY A 62 -9.00 -28.03 -25.65
CA GLY A 62 -10.16 -28.53 -26.40
C GLY A 62 -11.51 -28.11 -25.81
N ASP A 63 -11.51 -27.35 -24.71
CA ASP A 63 -12.69 -26.85 -23.98
C ASP A 63 -12.92 -25.33 -24.17
N GLY A 64 -12.18 -24.72 -25.09
CA GLY A 64 -12.21 -23.28 -25.34
C GLY A 64 -11.10 -22.53 -24.64
N THR A 65 -10.18 -23.24 -23.95
CA THR A 65 -9.03 -22.66 -23.25
C THR A 65 -7.71 -23.23 -23.79
N TRP A 66 -6.62 -22.51 -23.53
CA TRP A 66 -5.26 -22.99 -23.76
C TRP A 66 -4.40 -22.71 -22.51
N THR A 67 -3.30 -23.44 -22.37
CA THR A 67 -2.39 -23.33 -21.23
C THR A 67 -0.94 -23.48 -21.68
N LEU A 68 -0.05 -22.59 -21.25
CA LEU A 68 1.38 -22.80 -21.21
C LEU A 68 1.75 -23.12 -19.75
N ALA A 69 2.33 -24.29 -19.52
CA ALA A 69 2.61 -24.74 -18.17
C ALA A 69 3.66 -23.85 -17.47
N ASP A 70 3.53 -23.78 -16.15
CA ASP A 70 4.51 -23.13 -15.28
C ASP A 70 5.93 -23.68 -15.54
N ASN A 71 6.95 -22.81 -15.38
CA ASN A 71 8.36 -23.13 -15.63
C ASN A 71 8.67 -23.57 -17.08
N THR A 72 7.79 -23.29 -18.07
CA THR A 72 8.08 -23.50 -19.49
C THR A 72 8.88 -22.34 -20.08
N LEU A 73 8.62 -21.13 -19.61
CA LEU A 73 9.36 -19.93 -19.99
C LEU A 73 10.74 -19.90 -19.30
N PRO A 74 11.74 -19.25 -19.89
CA PRO A 74 12.96 -18.91 -19.16
C PRO A 74 12.64 -17.90 -18.06
N THR A 75 13.55 -17.76 -17.12
CA THR A 75 13.43 -16.69 -16.10
C THR A 75 13.38 -15.32 -16.78
N LEU A 76 12.24 -14.66 -16.67
CA LEU A 76 12.02 -13.30 -17.15
C LEU A 76 12.54 -12.30 -16.09
N ALA A 77 13.10 -11.19 -16.56
CA ALA A 77 13.55 -10.12 -15.69
C ALA A 77 12.35 -9.30 -15.16
N ASP A 78 12.54 -8.57 -14.08
CA ASP A 78 11.53 -7.61 -13.61
C ASP A 78 11.24 -6.56 -14.69
N GLY A 79 9.96 -6.27 -14.84
CA GLY A 79 9.42 -5.31 -15.80
C GLY A 79 8.43 -5.93 -16.78
N PRO A 80 7.94 -5.13 -17.75
CA PRO A 80 6.95 -5.57 -18.73
C PRO A 80 7.57 -6.36 -19.88
N HIS A 81 6.98 -7.52 -20.18
CA HIS A 81 7.29 -8.36 -21.34
C HIS A 81 6.08 -8.42 -22.26
N THR A 82 6.26 -8.09 -23.55
CA THR A 82 5.19 -8.23 -24.52
C THR A 82 5.14 -9.68 -24.99
N ILE A 83 4.00 -10.30 -24.81
CA ILE A 83 3.70 -11.68 -25.16
C ILE A 83 2.74 -11.68 -26.34
N THR A 84 3.02 -12.49 -27.38
CA THR A 84 2.11 -12.73 -28.48
C THR A 84 1.64 -14.18 -28.43
N VAL A 85 0.33 -14.41 -28.41
CA VAL A 85 -0.23 -15.74 -28.60
C VAL A 85 -0.77 -15.87 -30.01
N THR A 86 -0.51 -17.00 -30.66
CA THR A 86 -0.94 -17.31 -32.02
C THR A 86 -1.65 -18.66 -32.05
N ALA A 87 -2.83 -18.68 -32.65
CA ALA A 87 -3.56 -19.92 -32.93
C ALA A 87 -3.65 -20.16 -34.44
N THR A 88 -3.33 -21.38 -34.87
CA THR A 88 -3.37 -21.78 -36.26
C THR A 88 -4.29 -23.00 -36.43
N ASP A 89 -5.28 -22.91 -37.30
CA ASP A 89 -6.18 -24.02 -37.62
C ASP A 89 -5.56 -25.03 -38.60
N ALA A 90 -6.29 -26.09 -38.89
CA ALA A 90 -5.85 -27.14 -39.82
C ALA A 90 -5.76 -26.68 -41.29
N ALA A 91 -6.43 -25.56 -41.65
CA ALA A 91 -6.39 -24.97 -42.97
C ALA A 91 -5.22 -23.98 -43.14
N GLY A 92 -4.56 -23.61 -42.04
CA GLY A 92 -3.44 -22.67 -42.01
C GLY A 92 -3.89 -21.20 -41.77
N ASN A 93 -5.15 -20.94 -41.38
CA ASN A 93 -5.56 -19.61 -40.98
C ASN A 93 -5.03 -19.29 -39.61
N VAL A 94 -4.56 -18.04 -39.40
CA VAL A 94 -3.84 -17.62 -38.21
C VAL A 94 -4.60 -16.48 -37.50
N GLY A 95 -4.93 -16.69 -36.25
CA GLY A 95 -5.38 -15.66 -35.32
C GLY A 95 -4.31 -15.37 -34.29
N ASN A 96 -4.25 -14.15 -33.80
CA ASN A 96 -3.29 -13.75 -32.75
C ASN A 96 -3.88 -12.74 -31.79
N ASP A 97 -3.25 -12.66 -30.61
CA ASP A 97 -3.50 -11.62 -29.61
C ASP A 97 -2.18 -11.25 -28.93
N THR A 98 -2.14 -10.10 -28.29
CA THR A 98 -0.97 -9.60 -27.56
C THR A 98 -1.38 -9.12 -26.18
N ALA A 99 -0.58 -9.47 -25.17
CA ALA A 99 -0.73 -9.01 -23.80
C ALA A 99 0.63 -8.61 -23.21
N VAL A 100 0.59 -7.94 -22.06
CA VAL A 100 1.77 -7.61 -21.29
C VAL A 100 1.79 -8.50 -20.04
N VAL A 101 2.87 -9.25 -19.87
CA VAL A 101 3.19 -9.93 -18.61
C VAL A 101 4.23 -9.09 -17.90
N THR A 102 3.84 -8.53 -16.74
CA THR A 102 4.74 -7.74 -15.90
C THR A 102 5.25 -8.61 -14.76
N ILE A 103 6.55 -8.80 -14.71
CA ILE A 103 7.24 -9.49 -13.62
C ILE A 103 7.66 -8.44 -12.59
N ASP A 104 7.33 -8.68 -11.33
CA ASP A 104 7.79 -7.89 -10.20
C ASP A 104 8.13 -8.84 -9.05
N THR A 105 9.42 -9.03 -8.79
CA THR A 105 9.93 -9.90 -7.71
C THR A 105 10.41 -9.12 -6.50
N VAL A 106 10.19 -7.80 -6.47
CA VAL A 106 10.67 -6.91 -5.40
C VAL A 106 9.60 -6.74 -4.33
N ALA A 107 9.83 -7.32 -3.16
CA ALA A 107 8.91 -7.15 -2.05
C ALA A 107 8.90 -5.71 -1.51
N PRO A 108 7.74 -5.21 -1.05
CA PRO A 108 7.64 -3.93 -0.37
C PRO A 108 8.55 -3.84 0.86
N ASN A 109 8.85 -2.62 1.28
CA ASN A 109 9.45 -2.41 2.59
C ASN A 109 8.50 -2.84 3.70
N ALA A 110 9.04 -3.26 4.85
CA ALA A 110 8.23 -3.56 6.04
C ALA A 110 7.37 -2.35 6.42
N PRO A 111 6.08 -2.54 6.75
CA PRO A 111 5.23 -1.46 7.23
C PRO A 111 5.81 -0.81 8.50
N VAL A 112 5.61 0.49 8.61
CA VAL A 112 5.90 1.23 9.84
C VAL A 112 4.58 1.41 10.59
N LEU A 113 4.54 0.99 11.85
CA LEU A 113 3.39 1.18 12.73
C LEU A 113 3.57 2.47 13.52
N ASP A 114 2.50 3.26 13.62
CA ASP A 114 2.46 4.39 14.54
C ASP A 114 2.38 3.89 16.00
N PRO A 115 2.59 4.75 17.01
CA PRO A 115 2.38 4.39 18.40
C PRO A 115 1.00 3.76 18.62
N ILE A 116 0.97 2.59 19.26
CA ILE A 116 -0.25 1.82 19.46
C ILE A 116 -0.69 1.97 20.92
N ASN A 117 -1.94 2.38 21.13
CA ASN A 117 -2.56 2.35 22.45
C ASN A 117 -3.64 1.26 22.54
N ALA A 118 -4.27 1.12 23.72
CA ALA A 118 -5.25 0.06 23.97
C ALA A 118 -6.64 0.32 23.33
N THR A 119 -6.91 1.51 22.80
CA THR A 119 -8.27 1.94 22.42
C THR A 119 -8.40 2.44 21.00
N ASP A 120 -7.40 3.13 20.47
CA ASP A 120 -7.48 3.75 19.15
C ASP A 120 -7.20 2.74 18.02
N PRO A 121 -7.66 3.00 16.80
CA PRO A 121 -7.29 2.20 15.65
C PRO A 121 -5.76 2.04 15.52
N VAL A 122 -5.31 0.89 15.06
CA VAL A 122 -3.89 0.67 14.72
C VAL A 122 -3.64 1.29 13.34
N THR A 123 -2.69 2.22 13.29
CA THR A 123 -2.35 2.99 12.08
C THR A 123 -0.88 2.85 11.71
N GLY A 124 -0.53 3.30 10.53
CA GLY A 124 0.84 3.30 10.07
C GLY A 124 0.99 3.64 8.60
N THR A 125 2.18 3.37 8.07
CA THR A 125 2.50 3.55 6.65
C THR A 125 3.08 2.30 6.03
N ALA A 126 2.80 2.09 4.75
CA ALA A 126 3.30 1.01 3.92
C ALA A 126 3.44 1.50 2.46
N GLU A 127 3.88 0.64 1.57
CA GLU A 127 3.87 0.94 0.14
C GLU A 127 2.45 1.21 -0.36
N ALA A 128 2.28 2.30 -1.10
CA ALA A 128 0.98 2.70 -1.64
C ALA A 128 0.38 1.61 -2.53
N GLY A 129 -0.88 1.25 -2.27
CA GLY A 129 -1.59 0.20 -3.00
C GLY A 129 -1.29 -1.23 -2.55
N SER A 130 -0.34 -1.46 -1.64
CA SER A 130 -0.11 -2.77 -1.04
C SER A 130 -1.24 -3.16 -0.09
N THR A 131 -1.48 -4.45 0.05
CA THR A 131 -2.39 -5.00 1.07
C THR A 131 -1.62 -5.20 2.37
N VAL A 132 -1.95 -4.40 3.39
CA VAL A 132 -1.38 -4.53 4.73
C VAL A 132 -2.17 -5.55 5.52
N THR A 133 -1.49 -6.55 6.08
CA THR A 133 -2.03 -7.55 7.00
C THR A 133 -1.46 -7.32 8.39
N VAL A 134 -2.31 -6.87 9.31
CA VAL A 134 -1.97 -6.69 10.72
C VAL A 134 -2.31 -7.96 11.49
N THR A 135 -1.36 -8.47 12.27
CA THR A 135 -1.55 -9.64 13.15
C THR A 135 -1.46 -9.19 14.60
N TYR A 136 -2.51 -9.49 15.34
CA TYR A 136 -2.63 -9.18 16.76
C TYR A 136 -2.07 -10.30 17.64
N PRO A 137 -1.80 -10.03 18.95
CA PRO A 137 -1.20 -11.01 19.86
C PRO A 137 -1.98 -12.31 20.03
N ASP A 138 -3.31 -12.26 19.86
CA ASP A 138 -4.20 -13.44 19.92
C ASP A 138 -4.19 -14.29 18.64
N GLY A 139 -3.41 -13.87 17.63
CA GLY A 139 -3.33 -14.53 16.31
C GLY A 139 -4.44 -14.11 15.33
N THR A 140 -5.38 -13.24 15.73
CA THR A 140 -6.35 -12.67 14.79
C THR A 140 -5.68 -11.67 13.85
N THR A 141 -6.28 -11.45 12.68
CA THR A 141 -5.73 -10.55 11.66
C THR A 141 -6.75 -9.55 11.16
N ALA A 142 -6.27 -8.38 10.76
CA ALA A 142 -7.03 -7.38 10.00
C ALA A 142 -6.26 -7.01 8.74
N THR A 143 -6.98 -6.75 7.65
CA THR A 143 -6.39 -6.37 6.36
C THR A 143 -6.95 -5.06 5.86
N VAL A 144 -6.09 -4.27 5.20
CA VAL A 144 -6.47 -3.01 4.56
C VAL A 144 -5.52 -2.73 3.39
N VAL A 145 -5.98 -2.01 2.38
CA VAL A 145 -5.11 -1.50 1.32
C VAL A 145 -4.56 -0.14 1.72
N ALA A 146 -3.25 0.02 1.65
CA ALA A 146 -2.58 1.29 1.89
C ALA A 146 -3.01 2.35 0.87
N GLY A 147 -3.30 3.55 1.34
CA GLY A 147 -3.70 4.68 0.50
C GLY A 147 -2.63 5.11 -0.48
N THR A 148 -2.97 6.05 -1.38
CA THR A 148 -2.02 6.61 -2.36
C THR A 148 -0.88 7.40 -1.71
N ASP A 149 -1.06 7.83 -0.47
CA ASP A 149 -0.05 8.45 0.39
C ASP A 149 0.71 7.44 1.26
N GLY A 150 0.39 6.15 1.14
CA GLY A 150 0.95 5.06 1.92
C GLY A 150 0.31 4.86 3.29
N SER A 151 -0.62 5.70 3.73
CA SER A 151 -1.27 5.57 5.03
C SER A 151 -2.25 4.40 5.07
N TRP A 152 -2.37 3.78 6.24
CA TRP A 152 -3.35 2.72 6.48
C TRP A 152 -3.87 2.77 7.92
N SER A 153 -5.06 2.20 8.15
CA SER A 153 -5.71 2.12 9.45
C SER A 153 -6.58 0.87 9.53
N VAL A 154 -6.49 0.15 10.64
CA VAL A 154 -7.37 -0.99 10.97
C VAL A 154 -7.99 -0.80 12.35
N PRO A 155 -9.19 -1.34 12.62
CA PRO A 155 -9.80 -1.24 13.93
C PRO A 155 -8.93 -1.89 15.03
N ASN A 156 -8.95 -1.31 16.22
CA ASN A 156 -8.41 -1.96 17.41
C ASN A 156 -9.27 -3.18 17.77
N PRO A 157 -8.70 -4.35 18.08
CA PRO A 157 -9.46 -5.55 18.43
C PRO A 157 -10.15 -5.46 19.78
N GLY A 158 -9.80 -4.47 20.62
CA GLY A 158 -10.41 -4.20 21.93
C GLY A 158 -9.88 -5.06 23.07
N ASN A 159 -8.84 -5.85 22.83
CA ASN A 159 -8.22 -6.74 23.84
C ASN A 159 -6.69 -6.53 23.95
N LEU A 160 -6.16 -5.46 23.36
CA LEU A 160 -4.75 -5.11 23.48
C LEU A 160 -4.42 -4.65 24.89
N VAL A 161 -3.29 -5.14 25.43
CA VAL A 161 -2.77 -4.75 26.73
C VAL A 161 -1.34 -4.23 26.62
N ASP A 162 -0.89 -3.50 27.63
CA ASP A 162 0.45 -2.94 27.68
C ASP A 162 1.54 -4.01 27.49
N GLY A 163 2.49 -3.72 26.62
CA GLY A 163 3.58 -4.64 26.28
C GLY A 163 3.23 -5.65 25.17
N ASP A 164 2.01 -5.73 24.72
CA ASP A 164 1.64 -6.57 23.57
C ASP A 164 2.41 -6.17 22.32
N THR A 165 2.70 -7.16 21.47
CA THR A 165 3.34 -6.92 20.17
C THR A 165 2.33 -7.11 19.04
N VAL A 166 2.17 -6.09 18.21
CA VAL A 166 1.42 -6.13 16.96
C VAL A 166 2.39 -6.15 15.80
N THR A 167 2.14 -6.99 14.81
CA THR A 167 2.97 -7.06 13.60
C THR A 167 2.16 -6.73 12.36
N ALA A 168 2.80 -6.19 11.33
CA ALA A 168 2.18 -5.91 10.06
C ALA A 168 3.10 -6.32 8.91
N THR A 169 2.53 -6.92 7.86
CA THR A 169 3.21 -7.18 6.59
C THR A 169 2.48 -6.47 5.47
N ALA A 170 3.18 -6.08 4.42
CA ALA A 170 2.62 -5.52 3.20
C ALA A 170 2.81 -6.50 2.05
N THR A 171 1.76 -6.72 1.26
CA THR A 171 1.82 -7.54 0.04
C THR A 171 1.45 -6.66 -1.14
N ASP A 172 2.33 -6.55 -2.12
CA ASP A 172 2.09 -5.77 -3.34
C ASP A 172 1.07 -6.44 -4.29
N PRO A 173 0.64 -5.76 -5.35
CA PRO A 173 -0.26 -6.35 -6.34
C PRO A 173 0.33 -7.53 -7.13
N ALA A 174 1.66 -7.68 -7.19
CA ALA A 174 2.34 -8.82 -7.83
C ALA A 174 2.37 -10.06 -6.93
N GLY A 175 2.12 -9.90 -5.61
CA GLY A 175 2.09 -10.96 -4.63
C GLY A 175 3.36 -11.09 -3.78
N ASN A 176 4.32 -10.14 -3.87
CA ASN A 176 5.47 -10.14 -2.98
C ASN A 176 5.08 -9.65 -1.59
N THR A 177 5.55 -10.33 -0.56
CA THR A 177 5.26 -9.97 0.83
C THR A 177 6.52 -9.48 1.53
N SER A 178 6.39 -8.35 2.22
CA SER A 178 7.45 -7.71 2.98
C SER A 178 7.89 -8.53 4.20
N LEU A 179 9.02 -8.16 4.78
CA LEU A 179 9.32 -8.49 6.17
C LEU A 179 8.29 -7.83 7.11
N PRO A 180 8.03 -8.40 8.30
CA PRO A 180 7.11 -7.80 9.24
C PRO A 180 7.68 -6.51 9.85
N GLY A 181 6.86 -5.46 9.89
CA GLY A 181 7.00 -4.35 10.81
C GLY A 181 6.41 -4.73 12.17
N THR A 182 6.91 -4.16 13.24
CA THR A 182 6.45 -4.44 14.61
C THR A 182 6.17 -3.18 15.38
N GLY A 183 5.12 -3.19 16.21
CA GLY A 183 4.79 -2.14 17.17
C GLY A 183 4.48 -2.77 18.52
N THR A 184 4.89 -2.11 19.60
CA THR A 184 4.53 -2.50 20.96
C THR A 184 3.39 -1.63 21.45
N VAL A 185 2.39 -2.25 22.06
CA VAL A 185 1.25 -1.55 22.64
C VAL A 185 1.71 -0.84 23.91
N SER A 186 1.45 0.47 24.00
CA SER A 186 1.49 1.23 25.23
C SER A 186 0.04 1.51 25.65
N ALA A 187 -0.42 0.88 26.70
CA ALA A 187 -1.78 1.07 27.21
C ALA A 187 -1.97 2.40 27.93
N ASP A 188 -1.01 3.31 27.84
CA ASP A 188 -1.14 4.65 28.38
C ASP A 188 -2.21 5.43 27.60
N ILE A 189 -3.32 5.70 28.26
CA ILE A 189 -4.44 6.51 27.78
C ILE A 189 -4.52 7.84 28.56
N THR A 190 -3.51 8.14 29.38
CA THR A 190 -3.50 9.29 30.27
C THR A 190 -2.78 10.46 29.61
N ALA A 191 -3.57 11.43 29.14
CA ALA A 191 -3.00 12.65 28.58
C ALA A 191 -2.13 13.41 29.59
N PRO A 192 -1.01 13.99 29.15
CA PRO A 192 -0.22 14.89 29.98
C PRO A 192 -1.07 16.05 30.48
N VAL A 193 -0.85 16.48 31.71
CA VAL A 193 -1.40 17.73 32.24
C VAL A 193 -0.38 18.84 31.97
N VAL A 194 -0.77 19.79 31.14
CA VAL A 194 0.03 20.97 30.83
C VAL A 194 -0.72 22.22 31.31
N ALA A 195 0.00 23.24 31.77
CA ALA A 195 -0.59 24.49 32.19
C ALA A 195 0.25 25.69 31.77
N LEU A 196 -0.42 26.79 31.49
CA LEU A 196 0.11 28.12 31.22
C LEU A 196 -0.75 29.14 31.99
N ASP A 197 -0.12 29.99 32.79
CA ASP A 197 -0.82 31.06 33.51
C ASP A 197 -1.02 32.29 32.59
N ASP A 198 -2.04 33.11 32.91
CA ASP A 198 -2.25 34.40 32.28
C ASP A 198 -1.04 35.34 32.52
N VAL A 199 -0.64 36.05 31.49
CA VAL A 199 0.53 36.93 31.50
C VAL A 199 0.10 38.36 31.13
N LEU A 200 0.56 39.35 31.89
CA LEU A 200 0.51 40.77 31.54
C LEU A 200 1.95 41.29 31.42
N THR A 201 2.33 41.83 30.27
CA THR A 201 3.69 42.25 29.99
C THR A 201 3.74 43.43 29.04
N ASN A 202 4.83 44.25 29.15
CA ASN A 202 5.17 45.24 28.15
C ASN A 202 6.14 44.73 27.07
N ASP A 203 6.48 43.46 27.07
CA ASP A 203 7.27 42.81 26.09
C ASP A 203 6.38 42.28 24.97
N SER A 204 6.54 42.73 23.74
CA SER A 204 5.74 42.31 22.59
C SER A 204 6.15 40.96 22.00
N THR A 205 7.24 40.34 22.49
CA THR A 205 7.76 39.03 22.06
C THR A 205 8.11 38.15 23.26
N PRO A 206 7.22 38.00 24.26
CA PRO A 206 7.58 37.49 25.56
C PRO A 206 8.00 36.02 25.56
N ALA A 207 8.91 35.68 26.47
CA ALA A 207 9.08 34.28 26.85
C ALA A 207 7.81 33.76 27.55
N LEU A 208 7.43 32.52 27.25
CA LEU A 208 6.32 31.84 27.94
C LEU A 208 6.85 30.63 28.69
N THR A 209 6.30 30.41 29.88
CA THR A 209 6.67 29.28 30.73
C THR A 209 5.43 28.69 31.37
N GLY A 210 5.47 27.43 31.70
CA GLY A 210 4.41 26.76 32.40
C GLY A 210 4.84 25.42 32.96
N THR A 211 3.87 24.59 33.31
CA THR A 211 4.12 23.28 33.89
C THR A 211 3.66 22.16 32.95
N VAL A 212 4.33 21.01 33.01
CA VAL A 212 3.94 19.78 32.35
C VAL A 212 4.34 18.60 33.24
N ASN A 213 3.39 17.71 33.52
CA ASN A 213 3.63 16.59 34.44
C ASN A 213 4.38 15.42 33.80
N ASP A 214 4.44 15.34 32.46
CA ASP A 214 5.19 14.32 31.73
C ASP A 214 6.53 14.91 31.26
N PRO A 215 7.69 14.41 31.78
CA PRO A 215 8.99 14.93 31.43
C PRO A 215 9.43 14.59 29.97
N THR A 216 8.69 13.69 29.29
CA THR A 216 8.98 13.24 27.93
C THR A 216 8.03 13.80 26.89
N ALA A 217 6.93 14.45 27.31
CA ALA A 217 5.94 15.00 26.40
C ALA A 217 6.53 16.08 25.48
N THR A 218 6.08 16.09 24.24
CA THR A 218 6.34 17.19 23.30
C THR A 218 5.40 18.34 23.60
N VAL A 219 5.93 19.56 23.78
CA VAL A 219 5.14 20.76 24.09
C VAL A 219 5.15 21.71 22.89
N VAL A 220 3.94 22.17 22.52
CA VAL A 220 3.73 23.13 21.44
C VAL A 220 2.85 24.28 21.94
N VAL A 221 3.22 25.50 21.64
CA VAL A 221 2.44 26.71 21.93
C VAL A 221 1.85 27.24 20.63
N ASN A 222 0.53 27.40 20.56
CA ASN A 222 -0.18 28.01 19.44
C ASN A 222 -0.55 29.44 19.78
N VAL A 223 -0.16 30.36 18.92
CA VAL A 223 -0.49 31.79 18.97
C VAL A 223 -1.09 32.20 17.65
N ASP A 224 -2.31 32.70 17.66
CA ASP A 224 -3.02 33.19 16.47
C ASP A 224 -3.03 32.16 15.30
N GLY A 225 -3.09 30.86 15.61
CA GLY A 225 -3.13 29.77 14.66
C GLY A 225 -1.78 29.30 14.13
N VAL A 226 -0.66 29.80 14.68
CA VAL A 226 0.69 29.37 14.35
C VAL A 226 1.31 28.61 15.52
N ASP A 227 1.91 27.45 15.22
CA ASP A 227 2.54 26.58 16.21
C ASP A 227 4.01 26.91 16.40
N TYR A 228 4.42 27.01 17.69
CA TYR A 228 5.78 27.23 18.14
C TYR A 228 6.20 26.11 19.07
N PRO A 229 7.21 25.27 18.69
CA PRO A 229 7.71 24.23 19.56
C PRO A 229 8.39 24.82 20.79
N ALA A 230 7.94 24.37 21.97
CA ALA A 230 8.50 24.74 23.27
C ALA A 230 9.41 23.65 23.81
N VAL A 231 10.33 24.04 24.71
CA VAL A 231 11.24 23.08 25.37
C VAL A 231 10.57 22.55 26.62
N ASN A 232 10.36 21.22 26.69
CA ASN A 232 10.08 20.53 27.93
C ASN A 232 11.40 20.35 28.69
N ASN A 233 11.49 20.95 29.89
CA ASN A 233 12.75 20.99 30.66
C ASN A 233 13.02 19.65 31.38
N GLY A 234 12.04 18.73 31.44
CA GLY A 234 12.16 17.45 32.11
C GLY A 234 12.06 17.51 33.63
N ASP A 235 11.87 18.70 34.22
CA ASP A 235 11.76 18.96 35.64
C ASP A 235 10.33 19.31 36.10
N GLY A 236 9.35 19.11 35.24
CA GLY A 236 7.94 19.49 35.45
C GLY A 236 7.57 20.85 34.88
N THR A 237 8.49 21.50 34.18
CA THR A 237 8.28 22.78 33.54
C THR A 237 8.55 22.75 32.04
N TRP A 238 7.98 23.70 31.32
CA TRP A 238 8.30 23.94 29.91
C TRP A 238 8.58 25.42 29.65
N THR A 239 9.31 25.74 28.57
CA THR A 239 9.70 27.10 28.22
C THR A 239 9.64 27.31 26.72
N LEU A 240 9.00 28.40 26.28
CA LEU A 240 9.19 29.01 24.97
C LEU A 240 10.10 30.22 25.15
N ALA A 241 11.23 30.22 24.48
CA ALA A 241 12.24 31.25 24.67
C ALA A 241 11.75 32.63 24.24
N ASP A 242 12.26 33.65 24.89
CA ASP A 242 12.08 35.04 24.50
C ASP A 242 12.44 35.29 23.02
N ASN A 243 11.70 36.20 22.38
CA ASN A 243 11.85 36.52 20.94
C ASN A 243 11.59 35.32 19.99
N THR A 244 10.94 34.25 20.44
CA THR A 244 10.47 33.15 19.57
C THR A 244 9.16 33.50 18.87
N LEU A 245 8.28 34.24 19.57
CA LEU A 245 7.04 34.74 19.02
C LEU A 245 7.27 35.90 18.06
N PRO A 246 6.38 36.16 17.09
CA PRO A 246 6.37 37.42 16.36
C PRO A 246 5.97 38.55 17.30
N THR A 247 6.23 39.79 16.88
CA THR A 247 5.76 40.97 17.62
C THR A 247 4.24 40.95 17.73
N LEU A 248 3.72 40.78 18.92
CA LEU A 248 2.30 40.82 19.25
C LEU A 248 1.86 42.30 19.41
N ALA A 249 0.64 42.60 18.99
CA ALA A 249 0.04 43.90 19.17
C ALA A 249 -0.40 44.13 20.61
N ASP A 250 -0.58 45.41 21.01
CA ASP A 250 -1.19 45.73 22.30
C ASP A 250 -2.60 45.11 22.42
N GLY A 251 -2.88 44.53 23.57
CA GLY A 251 -4.14 43.88 23.88
C GLY A 251 -4.02 42.40 24.24
N PRO A 252 -5.15 41.72 24.43
CA PRO A 252 -5.17 40.31 24.81
C PRO A 252 -5.01 39.39 23.62
N HIS A 253 -4.11 38.38 23.74
CA HIS A 253 -3.92 37.28 22.82
C HIS A 253 -4.23 35.95 23.50
N THR A 254 -5.12 35.15 22.91
CA THR A 254 -5.38 33.79 23.39
C THR A 254 -4.30 32.85 22.91
N ILE A 255 -3.65 32.20 23.85
CA ILE A 255 -2.58 31.25 23.62
C ILE A 255 -3.05 29.86 24.05
N THR A 256 -2.83 28.85 23.23
CA THR A 256 -3.07 27.46 23.57
C THR A 256 -1.74 26.74 23.69
N VAL A 257 -1.51 26.05 24.82
CA VAL A 257 -0.40 25.13 24.96
C VAL A 257 -0.92 23.70 24.87
N THR A 258 -0.20 22.86 24.13
CA THR A 258 -0.52 21.44 23.92
C THR A 258 0.69 20.61 24.31
N ALA A 259 0.47 19.55 25.10
CA ALA A 259 1.47 18.53 25.40
C ALA A 259 1.00 17.18 24.88
N THR A 260 1.90 16.47 24.19
CA THR A 260 1.64 15.14 23.62
C THR A 260 2.67 14.17 24.18
N ASP A 261 2.21 13.06 24.80
CA ASP A 261 3.08 11.99 25.29
C ASP A 261 3.55 11.03 24.20
N ALA A 262 4.36 10.05 24.58
CA ALA A 262 4.87 9.04 23.64
C ALA A 262 3.79 8.07 23.14
N ALA A 263 2.65 7.97 23.84
CA ALA A 263 1.50 7.15 23.45
C ALA A 263 0.53 7.91 22.50
N GLY A 264 0.77 9.21 22.28
CA GLY A 264 -0.07 10.08 21.46
C GLY A 264 -1.23 10.72 22.22
N ASN A 265 -1.34 10.58 23.55
CA ASN A 265 -2.37 11.27 24.32
C ASN A 265 -2.04 12.77 24.41
N VAL A 266 -3.07 13.61 24.22
CA VAL A 266 -2.93 15.05 24.09
C VAL A 266 -3.62 15.76 25.25
N GLY A 267 -2.85 16.52 26.03
CA GLY A 267 -3.37 17.48 27.00
C GLY A 267 -3.20 18.91 26.49
N ASN A 268 -4.09 19.80 26.86
CA ASN A 268 -3.99 21.21 26.50
C ASN A 268 -4.48 22.14 27.63
N ASP A 269 -4.01 23.37 27.52
CA ASP A 269 -4.47 24.47 28.36
C ASP A 269 -4.49 25.77 27.54
N THR A 270 -5.27 26.75 27.98
CA THR A 270 -5.39 28.06 27.34
C THR A 270 -5.21 29.18 28.34
N ALA A 271 -4.44 30.19 27.98
CA ALA A 271 -4.24 31.38 28.77
C ALA A 271 -4.33 32.65 27.92
N VAL A 272 -4.41 33.80 28.56
CA VAL A 272 -4.39 35.11 27.92
C VAL A 272 -3.06 35.78 28.20
N VAL A 273 -2.32 36.12 27.13
CA VAL A 273 -1.16 37.02 27.20
C VAL A 273 -1.62 38.42 26.79
N THR A 274 -1.54 39.38 27.70
CA THR A 274 -1.91 40.78 27.42
C THR A 274 -0.64 41.59 27.24
N ILE A 275 -0.49 42.24 26.10
CA ILE A 275 0.60 43.16 25.77
C ILE A 275 0.11 44.58 26.08
N ASP A 276 0.93 45.37 26.79
CA ASP A 276 0.68 46.78 27.13
C ASP A 276 2.01 47.54 27.05
N THR A 277 2.32 48.14 25.87
CA THR A 277 3.62 48.80 25.55
C THR A 277 3.58 50.31 25.48
#